data_5243a5fa58fd987752dd1cccb12e94eb
#
_entry.id   5243a5fa58fd987752dd1cccb12e94eb
#
_cell.length_a   1.000
_cell.length_b   1.000
_cell.length_c   1.000
_cell.angle_alpha   90.00
_cell.angle_beta   90.00
_cell.angle_gamma   90.00
#
_symmetry.space_group_name_H-M   'P 1'
#
loop_
_entity.id
_entity.type
_entity.pdbx_description
1 polymer ?
#
loop_
_entity_poly.entity_id
_entity_poly.type
_entity_poly.pdbx_seq_one_letter_code
_entity_poly.pdbx_strand_id
1 'polypeptide(L)'
;MMEFIIDQLVTWWQFTVVGVLIIIGFIVNMFGVDCDDVIIGFEYKEMPKLQPIPISTAGKGFWGAIWMWLTSTRNWEVVEDWTFRTEGHWYVIPAGFTFDGASIPKFLHTWLSPTGVLLMGGLVHDFAYKYATLLKINKKRTIGTITQKKADEIFRDINIEVNGFHLLNKLAYWALRIGGFDAWNKHRK
;
A
#
# COMPACT_ATOMS: atom_id res chain seq x y z
N MET A 1 33.78 -8.55 -20.97
CA MET A 1 32.55 -7.76 -21.30
C MET A 1 31.36 -8.24 -20.49
N MET A 2 31.04 -9.54 -20.48
CA MET A 2 29.90 -10.10 -19.72
C MET A 2 30.03 -9.93 -18.21
N GLU A 3 31.22 -10.17 -17.63
CA GLU A 3 31.49 -9.95 -16.20
C GLU A 3 31.32 -8.50 -15.77
N PHE A 4 31.76 -7.54 -16.59
CA PHE A 4 31.56 -6.12 -16.32
C PHE A 4 30.08 -5.73 -16.29
N ILE A 5 29.26 -6.29 -17.19
CA ILE A 5 27.81 -6.04 -17.22
C ILE A 5 27.15 -6.62 -15.97
N ILE A 6 27.54 -7.84 -15.56
CA ILE A 6 27.01 -8.49 -14.36
C ILE A 6 27.37 -7.68 -13.11
N ASP A 7 28.62 -7.22 -13.00
CA ASP A 7 29.06 -6.39 -11.86
C ASP A 7 28.28 -5.07 -11.77
N GLN A 8 28.04 -4.42 -12.89
CA GLN A 8 27.21 -3.22 -12.94
C GLN A 8 25.75 -3.51 -12.54
N LEU A 9 25.17 -4.61 -13.00
CA LEU A 9 23.83 -5.01 -12.63
C LEU A 9 23.71 -5.34 -11.13
N VAL A 10 24.70 -5.97 -10.53
CA VAL A 10 24.74 -6.27 -9.11
C VAL A 10 24.95 -4.99 -8.29
N THR A 11 25.79 -4.08 -8.73
CA THR A 11 26.04 -2.81 -8.02
C THR A 11 24.83 -1.88 -8.06
N TRP A 12 24.13 -1.84 -9.20
CA TRP A 12 23.01 -0.93 -9.44
C TRP A 12 21.68 -1.66 -9.53
N TRP A 13 21.54 -2.84 -8.87
CA TRP A 13 20.35 -3.69 -8.97
C TRP A 13 19.03 -2.95 -8.70
N GLN A 14 19.04 -1.98 -7.79
CA GLN A 14 17.86 -1.19 -7.47
C GLN A 14 17.36 -0.39 -8.67
N PHE A 15 18.30 0.27 -9.39
CA PHE A 15 17.97 1.03 -10.60
C PHE A 15 17.57 0.09 -11.74
N THR A 16 18.19 -1.08 -11.81
CA THR A 16 17.85 -2.12 -12.79
C THR A 16 16.42 -2.61 -12.59
N VAL A 17 16.04 -2.90 -11.33
CA VAL A 17 14.67 -3.32 -11.01
C VAL A 17 13.66 -2.23 -11.35
N VAL A 18 13.93 -0.98 -10.98
CA VAL A 18 13.05 0.15 -11.32
C VAL A 18 12.95 0.32 -12.84
N GLY A 19 14.07 0.22 -13.57
CA GLY A 19 14.09 0.30 -15.04
C GLY A 19 13.27 -0.82 -15.68
N VAL A 20 13.39 -2.05 -15.20
CA VAL A 20 12.60 -3.20 -15.67
C VAL A 20 11.12 -2.98 -15.39
N LEU A 21 10.75 -2.52 -14.20
CA LEU A 21 9.35 -2.22 -13.87
C LEU A 21 8.76 -1.12 -14.76
N ILE A 22 9.54 -0.08 -15.06
CA ILE A 22 9.11 0.98 -15.99
C ILE A 22 8.91 0.42 -17.40
N ILE A 23 9.83 -0.42 -17.88
CA ILE A 23 9.72 -1.05 -19.21
C ILE A 23 8.50 -1.97 -19.27
N ILE A 24 8.32 -2.84 -18.28
CA ILE A 24 7.15 -3.70 -18.20
C ILE A 24 5.87 -2.87 -18.18
N GLY A 25 5.83 -1.82 -17.39
CA GLY A 25 4.68 -0.94 -17.32
C GLY A 25 4.41 -0.20 -18.63
N PHE A 26 5.45 0.23 -19.34
CA PHE A 26 5.34 0.84 -20.66
C PHE A 26 4.78 -0.18 -21.68
N ILE A 27 5.28 -1.42 -21.65
CA ILE A 27 4.81 -2.51 -22.52
C ILE A 27 3.33 -2.81 -22.22
N VAL A 28 2.96 -2.97 -20.94
CA VAL A 28 1.57 -3.22 -20.52
C VAL A 28 0.64 -2.08 -20.95
N ASN A 29 1.10 -0.82 -20.84
CA ASN A 29 0.34 0.33 -21.29
C ASN A 29 0.22 0.40 -22.83
N MET A 30 1.27 -0.01 -23.55
CA MET A 30 1.30 0.02 -25.02
C MET A 30 0.42 -1.07 -25.66
N PHE A 31 0.30 -2.23 -25.01
CA PHE A 31 -0.55 -3.33 -25.49
C PHE A 31 -1.98 -3.27 -24.95
N GLY A 32 -2.38 -2.12 -24.37
CA GLY A 32 -3.78 -1.83 -24.05
C GLY A 32 -4.45 -2.98 -23.31
N VAL A 33 -4.00 -3.30 -22.11
CA VAL A 33 -4.92 -3.95 -21.19
C VAL A 33 -5.92 -2.86 -20.81
N ASP A 34 -7.00 -2.78 -21.58
CA ASP A 34 -8.18 -1.99 -21.24
C ASP A 34 -8.63 -2.48 -19.88
N CYS A 35 -8.12 -1.84 -18.83
CA CYS A 35 -8.83 -1.84 -17.58
C CYS A 35 -9.93 -0.82 -17.83
N ASP A 36 -11.14 -1.30 -18.01
CA ASP A 36 -12.32 -0.45 -17.91
C ASP A 36 -12.04 0.54 -16.77
N ASP A 37 -12.12 1.82 -17.06
CA ASP A 37 -11.97 2.88 -16.07
C ASP A 37 -13.12 2.72 -15.08
N VAL A 38 -12.88 1.89 -14.05
CA VAL A 38 -13.84 1.70 -12.99
C VAL A 38 -13.79 2.96 -12.14
N ILE A 39 -14.61 3.93 -12.52
CA ILE A 39 -14.86 5.11 -11.70
C ILE A 39 -15.61 4.61 -10.46
N ILE A 40 -14.90 4.37 -9.39
CA ILE A 40 -15.51 3.92 -8.12
C ILE A 40 -16.16 5.06 -7.34
N GLY A 41 -16.03 6.31 -7.83
CA GLY A 41 -16.55 7.50 -7.17
C GLY A 41 -15.96 7.66 -5.77
N PHE A 42 -14.62 7.69 -5.66
CA PHE A 42 -13.95 7.87 -4.40
C PHE A 42 -14.05 9.33 -3.94
N GLU A 43 -14.66 9.54 -2.80
CA GLU A 43 -14.83 10.85 -2.19
C GLU A 43 -14.37 10.82 -0.74
N TYR A 44 -13.78 11.91 -0.28
CA TYR A 44 -13.42 12.11 1.13
C TYR A 44 -13.59 13.59 1.48
N LYS A 45 -13.93 13.87 2.72
CA LYS A 45 -14.13 15.26 3.17
C LYS A 45 -12.81 15.94 3.54
N GLU A 46 -11.96 15.19 4.23
CA GLU A 46 -10.68 15.67 4.75
C GLU A 46 -9.64 14.56 4.62
N MET A 47 -8.36 14.94 4.56
CA MET A 47 -7.25 13.99 4.62
C MET A 47 -7.26 13.26 5.97
N PRO A 48 -6.89 11.96 6.00
CA PRO A 48 -6.78 11.24 7.27
C PRO A 48 -5.76 11.92 8.18
N LYS A 49 -6.13 12.20 9.42
CA LYS A 49 -5.21 12.71 10.43
C LYS A 49 -4.40 11.55 10.99
N LEU A 50 -3.11 11.57 10.72
CA LEU A 50 -2.19 10.51 11.06
C LEU A 50 -1.12 11.02 12.01
N GLN A 51 -0.80 10.21 13.02
CA GLN A 51 0.36 10.47 13.88
C GLN A 51 1.37 9.31 13.78
N PRO A 52 2.66 9.63 13.73
CA PRO A 52 3.70 8.59 13.73
C PRO A 52 3.81 7.95 15.11
N ILE A 53 3.85 6.63 15.17
CA ILE A 53 4.10 5.90 16.42
C ILE A 53 5.60 5.90 16.69
N PRO A 54 6.06 6.33 17.90
CA PRO A 54 7.46 6.30 18.24
C PRO A 54 8.03 4.88 18.23
N ILE A 55 9.23 4.70 17.62
CA ILE A 55 9.97 3.45 17.68
C ILE A 55 10.91 3.54 18.87
N SER A 56 10.64 2.78 19.94
CA SER A 56 11.47 2.75 21.14
C SER A 56 12.49 1.64 21.06
N THR A 57 13.76 1.98 21.28
CA THR A 57 14.88 1.04 21.45
C THR A 57 15.20 0.75 22.92
N ALA A 58 14.41 1.30 23.85
CA ALA A 58 14.60 1.12 25.28
C ALA A 58 14.59 -0.38 25.65
N GLY A 59 15.55 -0.81 26.43
CA GLY A 59 15.69 -2.20 26.90
C GLY A 59 16.16 -3.23 25.86
N LYS A 60 16.53 -2.81 24.65
CA LYS A 60 16.94 -3.74 23.57
C LYS A 60 18.43 -4.09 23.58
N GLY A 61 19.24 -3.41 24.38
CA GLY A 61 20.70 -3.52 24.31
C GLY A 61 21.29 -2.95 23.01
N PHE A 62 22.61 -2.81 22.95
CA PHE A 62 23.30 -2.14 21.84
C PHE A 62 22.98 -2.76 20.46
N TRP A 63 23.18 -4.06 20.33
CA TRP A 63 22.94 -4.76 19.05
C TRP A 63 21.47 -4.83 18.66
N GLY A 64 20.58 -4.98 19.63
CA GLY A 64 19.14 -4.94 19.41
C GLY A 64 18.67 -3.56 18.96
N ALA A 65 19.21 -2.50 19.52
CA ALA A 65 18.93 -1.13 19.11
C ALA A 65 19.39 -0.86 17.66
N ILE A 66 20.61 -1.28 17.31
CA ILE A 66 21.12 -1.18 15.92
C ILE A 66 20.25 -1.97 14.96
N TRP A 67 19.87 -3.20 15.30
CA TRP A 67 19.01 -4.02 14.45
C TRP A 67 17.66 -3.34 14.23
N MET A 68 17.03 -2.83 15.28
CA MET A 68 15.78 -2.09 15.17
C MET A 68 15.95 -0.84 14.31
N TRP A 69 17.02 -0.07 14.51
CA TRP A 69 17.28 1.13 13.71
C TRP A 69 17.38 0.83 12.21
N LEU A 70 18.03 -0.29 11.84
CA LEU A 70 18.19 -0.70 10.45
C LEU A 70 16.92 -1.33 9.82
N THR A 71 16.10 -2.01 10.64
CA THR A 71 15.03 -2.86 10.10
C THR A 71 13.62 -2.37 10.40
N SER A 72 13.43 -1.51 11.41
CA SER A 72 12.09 -1.06 11.80
C SER A 72 11.48 -0.13 10.76
N THR A 73 10.22 -0.39 10.43
CA THR A 73 9.36 0.55 9.71
C THR A 73 8.55 1.37 10.70
N ARG A 74 8.29 2.62 10.36
CA ARG A 74 7.45 3.48 11.20
C ARG A 74 6.00 3.14 10.97
N ASN A 75 5.28 2.86 12.06
CA ASN A 75 3.84 2.72 12.02
C ASN A 75 3.18 4.08 12.22
N TRP A 76 2.01 4.22 11.65
CA TRP A 76 1.15 5.38 11.75
C TRP A 76 -0.15 4.98 12.41
N GLU A 77 -0.72 5.88 13.18
CA GLU A 77 -2.01 5.72 13.82
C GLU A 77 -2.99 6.75 13.28
N VAL A 78 -4.21 6.33 13.01
CA VAL A 78 -5.33 7.21 12.67
C VAL A 78 -5.81 7.88 13.94
N VAL A 79 -5.70 9.22 14.02
CA VAL A 79 -6.02 9.99 15.24
C VAL A 79 -7.52 10.15 15.45
N GLU A 80 -8.27 10.33 14.38
CA GLU A 80 -9.71 10.55 14.39
C GLU A 80 -10.38 9.63 13.35
N ASP A 81 -11.65 9.31 13.56
CA ASP A 81 -12.43 8.53 12.60
C ASP A 81 -12.37 9.19 11.21
N TRP A 82 -11.75 8.51 10.25
CA TRP A 82 -11.66 8.99 8.89
C TRP A 82 -12.73 8.37 8.01
N THR A 83 -13.51 9.23 7.35
CA THR A 83 -14.63 8.81 6.51
C THR A 83 -14.35 9.03 5.04
N PHE A 84 -14.70 8.05 4.24
CA PHE A 84 -14.57 8.09 2.80
C PHE A 84 -15.77 7.39 2.14
N ARG A 85 -16.01 7.71 0.86
CA ARG A 85 -17.04 7.09 0.06
C ARG A 85 -16.40 6.36 -1.12
N THR A 86 -16.85 5.17 -1.38
CA THR A 86 -16.51 4.41 -2.58
C THR A 86 -17.67 3.51 -2.96
N GLU A 87 -17.84 3.23 -4.25
CA GLU A 87 -18.95 2.42 -4.78
C GLU A 87 -20.33 2.89 -4.24
N GLY A 88 -20.52 4.20 -4.10
CA GLY A 88 -21.77 4.79 -3.63
C GLY A 88 -22.05 4.66 -2.12
N HIS A 89 -21.14 4.08 -1.34
CA HIS A 89 -21.31 3.87 0.09
C HIS A 89 -20.26 4.63 0.92
N TRP A 90 -20.68 5.14 2.07
CA TRP A 90 -19.78 5.76 3.04
C TRP A 90 -19.20 4.71 4.00
N TYR A 91 -17.90 4.77 4.18
CA TYR A 91 -17.12 3.91 5.09
C TYR A 91 -16.37 4.75 6.10
N VAL A 92 -15.93 4.09 7.17
CA VAL A 92 -15.10 4.71 8.22
C VAL A 92 -13.92 3.82 8.56
N ILE A 93 -12.75 4.42 8.69
CA ILE A 93 -11.60 3.84 9.37
C ILE A 93 -11.55 4.46 10.75
N PRO A 94 -11.69 3.67 11.82
CA PRO A 94 -11.81 4.21 13.17
C PRO A 94 -10.47 4.76 13.66
N ALA A 95 -10.55 5.75 14.55
CA ALA A 95 -9.42 6.21 15.34
C ALA A 95 -8.75 5.03 16.08
N GLY A 96 -7.44 5.11 16.26
CA GLY A 96 -6.64 4.05 16.85
C GLY A 96 -6.24 2.93 15.87
N PHE A 97 -6.69 2.97 14.62
CA PHE A 97 -6.20 2.03 13.62
C PHE A 97 -4.75 2.32 13.30
N THR A 98 -3.91 1.28 13.38
CA THR A 98 -2.47 1.38 13.10
C THR A 98 -2.11 0.62 11.85
N PHE A 99 -1.26 1.23 11.01
CA PHE A 99 -0.77 0.66 9.75
C PHE A 99 0.67 1.12 9.48
N ASP A 100 1.38 0.44 8.60
CA ASP A 100 2.79 0.72 8.29
C ASP A 100 3.00 1.55 7.01
N GLY A 101 1.92 2.11 6.48
CA GLY A 101 1.88 2.86 5.22
C GLY A 101 1.48 1.97 4.05
N ALA A 102 1.66 2.46 2.82
CA ALA A 102 1.42 1.63 1.65
C ALA A 102 2.38 0.44 1.66
N SER A 103 1.86 -0.78 1.45
CA SER A 103 2.62 -2.03 1.43
C SER A 103 3.61 -2.11 0.26
N ILE A 104 4.58 -1.21 0.26
CA ILE A 104 5.64 -1.11 -0.73
C ILE A 104 6.84 -1.93 -0.24
N PRO A 105 7.46 -2.78 -1.08
CA PRO A 105 8.69 -3.46 -0.71
C PRO A 105 9.76 -2.47 -0.23
N LYS A 106 10.45 -2.78 0.90
CA LYS A 106 11.38 -1.85 1.57
C LYS A 106 12.46 -1.28 0.65
N PHE A 107 12.92 -2.04 -0.33
CA PHE A 107 13.93 -1.58 -1.29
C PHE A 107 13.43 -0.47 -2.23
N LEU A 108 12.11 -0.32 -2.35
CA LEU A 108 11.50 0.76 -3.13
C LEU A 108 11.20 2.02 -2.29
N HIS A 109 11.33 1.98 -0.96
CA HIS A 109 11.04 3.13 -0.09
C HIS A 109 11.90 4.36 -0.38
N THR A 110 13.07 4.18 -0.98
CA THR A 110 13.93 5.29 -1.43
C THR A 110 13.27 6.09 -2.57
N TRP A 111 12.43 5.44 -3.35
CA TRP A 111 11.80 6.00 -4.56
C TRP A 111 10.32 6.28 -4.39
N LEU A 112 9.65 5.44 -3.59
CA LEU A 112 8.22 5.51 -3.33
C LEU A 112 8.02 5.66 -1.83
N SER A 113 7.53 6.82 -1.40
CA SER A 113 7.19 7.02 0.01
C SER A 113 5.95 6.20 0.38
N PRO A 114 5.99 5.38 1.45
CA PRO A 114 4.82 4.67 1.94
C PRO A 114 3.66 5.58 2.37
N THR A 115 3.97 6.84 2.66
CA THR A 115 3.00 7.89 3.03
C THR A 115 2.83 8.94 1.94
N GLY A 116 3.27 8.64 0.71
CA GLY A 116 3.15 9.50 -0.45
C GLY A 116 1.84 9.31 -1.20
N VAL A 117 1.94 9.25 -2.53
CA VAL A 117 0.80 9.20 -3.45
C VAL A 117 -0.12 8.00 -3.28
N LEU A 118 0.34 6.93 -2.64
CA LEU A 118 -0.42 5.70 -2.39
C LEU A 118 -1.04 5.64 -0.99
N LEU A 119 -0.96 6.72 -0.20
CA LEU A 119 -1.36 6.72 1.21
C LEU A 119 -2.82 6.32 1.43
N MET A 120 -3.75 6.92 0.69
CA MET A 120 -5.19 6.69 0.91
C MET A 120 -5.61 5.27 0.53
N GLY A 121 -5.19 4.81 -0.63
CA GLY A 121 -5.40 3.42 -1.02
C GLY A 121 -4.73 2.45 -0.06
N GLY A 122 -3.50 2.75 0.39
CA GLY A 122 -2.76 1.95 1.38
C GLY A 122 -3.50 1.84 2.72
N LEU A 123 -4.00 2.95 3.25
CA LEU A 123 -4.75 2.97 4.50
C LEU A 123 -6.01 2.09 4.44
N VAL A 124 -6.79 2.21 3.36
CA VAL A 124 -8.00 1.38 3.16
C VAL A 124 -7.63 -0.08 2.95
N HIS A 125 -6.59 -0.35 2.18
CA HIS A 125 -6.08 -1.69 1.91
C HIS A 125 -5.61 -2.40 3.18
N ASP A 126 -4.80 -1.74 4.02
CA ASP A 126 -4.28 -2.33 5.25
C ASP A 126 -5.42 -2.63 6.25
N PHE A 127 -6.42 -1.75 6.29
CA PHE A 127 -7.64 -2.02 7.07
C PHE A 127 -8.36 -3.26 6.54
N ALA A 128 -8.55 -3.33 5.23
CA ALA A 128 -9.19 -4.47 4.57
C ALA A 128 -8.41 -5.78 4.76
N TYR A 129 -7.08 -5.73 4.68
CA TYR A 129 -6.21 -6.88 4.94
C TYR A 129 -6.29 -7.37 6.37
N LYS A 130 -6.34 -6.46 7.33
CA LYS A 130 -6.38 -6.81 8.75
C LYS A 130 -7.73 -7.43 9.16
N TYR A 131 -8.84 -6.90 8.67
CA TYR A 131 -10.18 -7.26 9.13
C TYR A 131 -11.03 -8.02 8.11
N ALA A 132 -10.58 -8.18 6.86
CA ALA A 132 -11.32 -8.75 5.72
C ALA A 132 -12.68 -8.07 5.48
N THR A 133 -12.80 -6.80 5.80
CA THR A 133 -14.05 -6.02 5.69
C THR A 133 -13.78 -4.53 5.68
N LEU A 134 -14.82 -3.74 5.33
CA LEU A 134 -14.86 -2.30 5.55
C LEU A 134 -16.06 -1.96 6.44
N LEU A 135 -15.96 -0.89 7.24
CA LEU A 135 -17.02 -0.47 8.15
C LEU A 135 -17.89 0.60 7.50
N LYS A 136 -19.20 0.35 7.34
CA LYS A 136 -20.17 1.36 6.87
C LYS A 136 -20.58 2.31 8.00
N ILE A 137 -20.63 3.61 7.73
CA ILE A 137 -20.96 4.64 8.73
C ILE A 137 -22.34 4.40 9.35
N ASN A 138 -23.38 4.14 8.53
CA ASN A 138 -24.77 4.17 8.97
C ASN A 138 -25.21 2.99 9.86
N LYS A 139 -24.38 1.98 10.08
CA LYS A 139 -24.80 0.78 10.83
C LYS A 139 -23.77 0.21 11.79
N LYS A 140 -22.54 0.77 11.88
CA LYS A 140 -21.40 0.08 12.55
C LYS A 140 -21.29 -1.40 12.11
N ARG A 141 -21.87 -1.73 10.95
CA ARG A 141 -21.89 -3.08 10.39
C ARG A 141 -20.83 -3.19 9.32
N THR A 142 -20.07 -4.25 9.41
CA THR A 142 -19.18 -4.70 8.33
C THR A 142 -19.98 -4.94 7.06
N ILE A 143 -19.46 -4.56 5.91
CA ILE A 143 -19.84 -5.24 4.67
C ILE A 143 -19.38 -6.67 4.86
N GLY A 144 -20.10 -7.64 4.43
CA GLY A 144 -19.63 -9.03 4.50
C GLY A 144 -18.14 -9.18 4.18
N THR A 145 -17.61 -10.34 4.36
CA THR A 145 -16.19 -10.64 4.12
C THR A 145 -15.78 -10.25 2.70
N ILE A 146 -14.78 -9.40 2.56
CA ILE A 146 -14.15 -9.11 1.27
C ILE A 146 -12.97 -10.05 1.04
N THR A 147 -12.71 -10.35 -0.23
CA THR A 147 -11.56 -11.18 -0.62
C THR A 147 -10.29 -10.34 -0.72
N GLN A 148 -9.12 -10.99 -0.65
CA GLN A 148 -7.83 -10.34 -0.92
C GLN A 148 -7.86 -9.60 -2.26
N LYS A 149 -8.33 -10.26 -3.32
CA LYS A 149 -8.44 -9.65 -4.66
C LYS A 149 -9.23 -8.35 -4.63
N LYS A 150 -10.39 -8.34 -3.95
CA LYS A 150 -11.21 -7.13 -3.84
C LYS A 150 -10.53 -6.01 -3.06
N ALA A 151 -9.77 -6.33 -2.02
CA ALA A 151 -8.98 -5.34 -1.28
C ALA A 151 -7.89 -4.71 -2.16
N ASP A 152 -7.20 -5.53 -2.97
CA ASP A 152 -6.17 -5.07 -3.91
C ASP A 152 -6.78 -4.21 -5.04
N GLU A 153 -7.97 -4.56 -5.54
CA GLU A 153 -8.71 -3.76 -6.51
C GLU A 153 -9.10 -2.39 -5.94
N ILE A 154 -9.65 -2.36 -4.73
CA ILE A 154 -10.01 -1.11 -4.04
C ILE A 154 -8.78 -0.22 -3.86
N PHE A 155 -7.63 -0.79 -3.47
CA PHE A 155 -6.36 -0.07 -3.39
C PHE A 155 -6.00 0.61 -4.71
N ARG A 156 -6.00 -0.16 -5.81
CA ARG A 156 -5.69 0.34 -7.15
C ARG A 156 -6.62 1.47 -7.55
N ASP A 157 -7.92 1.24 -7.41
CA ASP A 157 -8.94 2.14 -7.91
C ASP A 157 -8.97 3.47 -7.13
N ILE A 158 -8.85 3.41 -5.79
CA ILE A 158 -8.70 4.62 -4.96
C ILE A 158 -7.48 5.43 -5.40
N ASN A 159 -6.34 4.77 -5.58
CA ASN A 159 -5.11 5.48 -5.94
C ASN A 159 -5.17 6.04 -7.37
N ILE A 160 -5.80 5.36 -8.32
CA ILE A 160 -6.04 5.89 -9.67
C ILE A 160 -6.87 7.18 -9.57
N GLU A 161 -7.96 7.17 -8.81
CA GLU A 161 -8.83 8.34 -8.67
C GLU A 161 -8.14 9.50 -7.94
N VAL A 162 -7.32 9.20 -6.92
CA VAL A 162 -6.63 10.23 -6.13
C VAL A 162 -5.45 10.86 -6.87
N ASN A 163 -4.63 10.06 -7.56
CA ASN A 163 -3.37 10.56 -8.14
C ASN A 163 -3.31 10.53 -9.67
N GLY A 164 -4.27 9.88 -10.35
CA GLY A 164 -4.35 9.84 -11.82
C GLY A 164 -3.22 9.06 -12.50
N PHE A 165 -2.31 8.40 -11.76
CA PHE A 165 -1.18 7.71 -12.35
C PHE A 165 -1.46 6.21 -12.55
N HIS A 166 -2.19 5.89 -13.61
CA HIS A 166 -2.65 4.54 -13.93
C HIS A 166 -1.53 3.49 -13.90
N LEU A 167 -0.38 3.80 -14.53
CA LEU A 167 0.75 2.88 -14.62
C LEU A 167 1.28 2.47 -13.26
N LEU A 168 1.59 3.44 -12.38
CA LEU A 168 2.11 3.17 -11.05
C LEU A 168 1.12 2.33 -10.22
N ASN A 169 -0.16 2.68 -10.29
CA ASN A 169 -1.21 2.01 -9.52
C ASN A 169 -1.46 0.58 -10.01
N LYS A 170 -1.37 0.33 -11.33
CA LYS A 170 -1.42 -1.02 -11.89
C LYS A 170 -0.21 -1.87 -11.48
N LEU A 171 0.99 -1.30 -11.49
CA LEU A 171 2.19 -2.00 -11.01
C LEU A 171 2.11 -2.33 -9.52
N ALA A 172 1.66 -1.38 -8.70
CA ALA A 172 1.46 -1.61 -7.28
C ALA A 172 0.39 -2.69 -7.02
N TYR A 173 -0.71 -2.68 -7.76
CA TYR A 173 -1.73 -3.73 -7.70
C TYR A 173 -1.14 -5.11 -8.00
N TRP A 174 -0.36 -5.26 -9.08
CA TRP A 174 0.24 -6.54 -9.42
C TRP A 174 1.26 -7.00 -8.37
N ALA A 175 2.03 -6.06 -7.80
CA ALA A 175 2.94 -6.38 -6.69
C ALA A 175 2.19 -6.92 -5.47
N LEU A 176 1.03 -6.35 -5.13
CA LEU A 176 0.15 -6.82 -4.06
C LEU A 176 -0.44 -8.20 -4.39
N ARG A 177 -0.88 -8.43 -5.64
CA ARG A 177 -1.40 -9.74 -6.07
C ARG A 177 -0.39 -10.87 -5.93
N ILE A 178 0.90 -10.59 -6.23
CA ILE A 178 1.98 -11.58 -6.16
C ILE A 178 2.48 -11.74 -4.72
N GLY A 179 2.70 -10.62 -4.01
CA GLY A 179 3.36 -10.62 -2.69
C GLY A 179 2.41 -10.57 -1.49
N GLY A 180 1.14 -10.26 -1.67
CA GLY A 180 0.20 -10.01 -0.56
C GLY A 180 -0.39 -11.25 0.10
N PHE A 181 -0.17 -12.45 -0.47
CA PHE A 181 -0.80 -13.68 0.02
C PHE A 181 -0.41 -14.02 1.48
N ASP A 182 0.85 -13.91 1.82
CA ASP A 182 1.33 -14.19 3.17
C ASP A 182 0.80 -13.18 4.19
N ALA A 183 0.79 -11.88 3.83
CA ALA A 183 0.26 -10.81 4.65
C ALA A 183 -1.25 -11.00 4.89
N TRP A 184 -2.00 -11.34 3.85
CA TRP A 184 -3.41 -11.65 3.95
C TRP A 184 -3.71 -12.82 4.89
N ASN A 185 -2.97 -13.93 4.77
CA ASN A 185 -3.19 -15.14 5.57
C ASN A 185 -2.71 -14.98 7.02
N LYS A 186 -1.71 -14.12 7.29
CA LYS A 186 -1.21 -13.87 8.63
C LYS A 186 -2.30 -13.38 9.60
N HIS A 187 -3.27 -12.64 9.11
CA HIS A 187 -4.36 -12.09 9.91
C HIS A 187 -5.54 -13.06 10.08
N ARG A 188 -5.47 -14.27 9.55
CA ARG A 188 -6.56 -15.29 9.55
C ARG A 188 -6.17 -16.60 10.24
N LYS A 189 -4.98 -16.60 10.82
CA LYS A 189 -4.54 -17.65 11.75
C LYS A 189 -4.84 -17.17 13.17
#